data_ec8880ec58ab67a37e6f397052e21f0f
#
_entry.id   ec8880ec58ab67a37e6f397052e21f0f
#
_cell.length_a   1.000
_cell.length_b   1.000
_cell.length_c   1.000
_cell.angle_alpha   90.00
_cell.angle_beta   90.00
_cell.angle_gamma   90.00
#
_symmetry.space_group_name_H-M   'P 1'
#
loop_
_entity.id
_entity.type
_entity.pdbx_description
1 polymer ?
#
loop_
_entity_poly.entity_id
_entity_poly.type
_entity_poly.pdbx_seq_one_letter_code
_entity_poly.pdbx_strand_id
1 'polypeptide(L)'
;MNHSMLRVPGVASLALALLFSAPLSAQETQLSDPEIASVAVAANQVDIDYARLAQNKSKNQDILEFARTMAKDHQGVIDQAVALVTKLNVTPKDNAVSQKLKADADKTRKSLNAKSGKAFDKAYIDNEVAYHQAVVSVVEGTLIPQSQNAELKALLQQVLPVLKTHLDHAVMVQGKIGG
;
A
#
# COMPACT_ATOMS: atom_id res chain seq x y z
N MET A 1 86.92 2.45 28.70
CA MET A 1 85.75 3.04 29.44
C MET A 1 84.64 3.32 28.43
N ASN A 2 83.69 2.41 28.32
CA ASN A 2 82.63 2.44 27.32
C ASN A 2 81.43 3.17 27.84
N HIS A 3 81.02 4.25 27.19
CA HIS A 3 79.70 4.87 27.42
C HIS A 3 78.69 4.29 26.41
N SER A 4 77.81 3.45 26.91
CA SER A 4 76.71 2.90 26.17
C SER A 4 75.57 3.94 26.15
N MET A 5 75.24 4.46 24.96
CA MET A 5 74.03 5.32 24.77
C MET A 5 72.82 4.48 24.58
N LEU A 6 71.87 4.58 25.51
CA LEU A 6 70.48 4.02 25.38
C LEU A 6 69.72 4.78 24.32
N ARG A 7 69.27 4.12 23.28
CA ARG A 7 68.29 4.65 22.31
C ARG A 7 66.87 4.31 22.80
N VAL A 8 66.07 5.35 23.00
CA VAL A 8 64.67 5.23 23.29
C VAL A 8 63.89 5.11 21.97
N PRO A 9 63.05 4.10 21.76
CA PRO A 9 62.20 4.03 20.56
C PRO A 9 61.00 4.97 20.70
N GLY A 10 60.82 5.79 19.67
CA GLY A 10 59.68 6.69 19.54
C GLY A 10 58.38 5.93 19.37
N VAL A 11 57.42 6.26 20.17
CA VAL A 11 56.03 5.76 20.07
C VAL A 11 55.36 6.50 18.93
N ALA A 12 55.13 5.80 17.83
CA ALA A 12 54.30 6.28 16.73
C ALA A 12 52.82 6.20 17.14
N SER A 13 52.21 7.33 17.43
CA SER A 13 50.76 7.42 17.68
C SER A 13 50.00 7.22 16.38
N LEU A 14 49.38 6.06 16.22
CA LEU A 14 48.48 5.74 15.13
C LEU A 14 47.09 6.39 15.44
N ALA A 15 46.81 7.52 14.80
CA ALA A 15 45.51 8.16 14.88
C ALA A 15 44.47 7.31 14.08
N LEU A 16 43.66 6.55 14.80
CA LEU A 16 42.53 5.79 14.24
C LEU A 16 41.40 6.77 13.88
N ALA A 17 41.32 7.11 12.59
CA ALA A 17 40.20 7.88 12.06
C ALA A 17 38.91 7.01 12.08
N LEU A 18 38.06 7.22 13.08
CA LEU A 18 36.71 6.66 13.11
C LEU A 18 35.88 7.33 12.02
N LEU A 19 35.76 6.65 10.87
CA LEU A 19 34.75 6.98 9.86
C LEU A 19 33.38 6.69 10.44
N PHE A 20 32.73 7.71 10.93
CA PHE A 20 31.29 7.67 11.24
C PHE A 20 30.55 7.44 9.92
N SER A 21 30.26 6.18 9.60
CA SER A 21 29.25 5.83 8.61
C SER A 21 27.89 6.23 9.19
N ALA A 22 27.42 7.43 8.83
CA ALA A 22 26.05 7.81 9.10
C ALA A 22 25.14 6.77 8.43
N PRO A 23 24.13 6.22 9.13
CA PRO A 23 23.17 5.37 8.47
C PRO A 23 22.51 6.18 7.36
N LEU A 24 22.58 5.68 6.12
CA LEU A 24 21.82 6.21 5.01
C LEU A 24 20.36 5.93 5.34
N SER A 25 19.70 6.85 6.04
CA SER A 25 18.25 6.81 6.21
C SER A 25 17.67 6.80 4.80
N ALA A 26 17.06 5.70 4.40
CA ALA A 26 16.23 5.67 3.20
C ALA A 26 15.17 6.75 3.44
N GLN A 27 15.36 7.92 2.84
CA GLN A 27 14.41 9.01 2.87
C GLN A 27 13.18 8.48 2.16
N GLU A 28 12.12 8.16 2.92
CA GLU A 28 10.84 7.81 2.30
C GLU A 28 10.50 8.94 1.35
N THR A 29 10.42 8.61 0.06
CA THR A 29 10.18 9.60 -0.97
C THR A 29 8.81 10.21 -0.73
N GLN A 30 8.77 11.48 -0.33
CA GLN A 30 7.52 12.19 -0.11
C GLN A 30 6.73 12.23 -1.43
N LEU A 31 5.50 11.74 -1.41
CA LEU A 31 4.61 11.77 -2.57
C LEU A 31 4.04 13.16 -2.74
N SER A 32 4.02 13.64 -3.98
CA SER A 32 3.26 14.82 -4.38
C SER A 32 1.76 14.51 -4.50
N ASP A 33 0.89 15.52 -4.47
CA ASP A 33 -0.56 15.32 -4.62
C ASP A 33 -0.96 14.58 -5.91
N PRO A 34 -0.35 14.83 -7.09
CA PRO A 34 -0.58 14.02 -8.29
C PRO A 34 -0.19 12.54 -8.12
N GLU A 35 0.88 12.28 -7.37
CA GLU A 35 1.33 10.91 -7.08
C GLU A 35 0.41 10.22 -6.06
N ILE A 36 -0.05 10.94 -5.04
CA ILE A 36 -1.07 10.47 -4.08
C ILE A 36 -2.37 10.11 -4.80
N ALA A 37 -2.84 10.98 -5.71
CA ALA A 37 -4.03 10.72 -6.50
C ALA A 37 -3.87 9.46 -7.36
N SER A 38 -2.69 9.24 -7.96
CA SER A 38 -2.39 8.04 -8.73
C SER A 38 -2.42 6.77 -7.87
N VAL A 39 -1.83 6.80 -6.66
CA VAL A 39 -1.88 5.67 -5.72
C VAL A 39 -3.31 5.37 -5.31
N ALA A 40 -4.10 6.40 -4.96
CA ALA A 40 -5.49 6.23 -4.56
C ALA A 40 -6.35 5.62 -5.68
N VAL A 41 -6.25 6.13 -6.90
CA VAL A 41 -6.98 5.57 -8.06
C VAL A 41 -6.55 4.13 -8.33
N ALA A 42 -5.23 3.85 -8.31
CA ALA A 42 -4.72 2.49 -8.54
C ALA A 42 -5.23 1.50 -7.48
N ALA A 43 -5.27 1.88 -6.20
CA ALA A 43 -5.77 1.03 -5.13
C ALA A 43 -7.26 0.70 -5.34
N ASN A 44 -8.09 1.69 -5.64
CA ASN A 44 -9.50 1.44 -5.90
C ASN A 44 -9.72 0.56 -7.14
N GLN A 45 -8.95 0.76 -8.22
CA GLN A 45 -9.06 -0.06 -9.43
C GLN A 45 -8.66 -1.52 -9.18
N VAL A 46 -7.62 -1.75 -8.38
CA VAL A 46 -7.18 -3.11 -7.99
C VAL A 46 -8.30 -3.86 -7.28
N ASP A 47 -8.98 -3.22 -6.33
CA ASP A 47 -10.10 -3.83 -5.61
C ASP A 47 -11.28 -4.16 -6.53
N ILE A 48 -11.64 -3.24 -7.43
CA ILE A 48 -12.66 -3.49 -8.46
C ILE A 48 -12.30 -4.71 -9.31
N ASP A 49 -11.03 -4.88 -9.67
CA ASP A 49 -10.59 -6.01 -10.49
C ASP A 49 -10.67 -7.33 -9.71
N TYR A 50 -10.35 -7.35 -8.41
CA TYR A 50 -10.56 -8.50 -7.53
C TYR A 50 -12.03 -8.83 -7.38
N ALA A 51 -12.86 -7.82 -7.15
CA ALA A 51 -14.30 -7.98 -7.02
C ALA A 51 -14.94 -8.56 -8.30
N ARG A 52 -14.54 -8.06 -9.48
CA ARG A 52 -14.99 -8.59 -10.77
C ARG A 52 -14.57 -10.05 -10.97
N LEU A 53 -13.35 -10.40 -10.57
CA LEU A 53 -12.89 -11.79 -10.61
C LEU A 53 -13.76 -12.68 -9.72
N ALA A 54 -14.09 -12.23 -8.51
CA ALA A 54 -14.94 -12.96 -7.59
C ALA A 54 -16.38 -13.13 -8.13
N GLN A 55 -16.97 -12.09 -8.71
CA GLN A 55 -18.29 -12.15 -9.34
C GLN A 55 -18.34 -13.17 -10.49
N ASN A 56 -17.24 -13.37 -11.21
CA ASN A 56 -17.16 -14.31 -12.31
C ASN A 56 -16.88 -15.75 -11.87
N LYS A 57 -16.24 -15.97 -10.73
CA LYS A 57 -15.73 -17.30 -10.33
C LYS A 57 -16.47 -17.91 -9.15
N SER A 58 -16.97 -17.11 -8.21
CA SER A 58 -17.67 -17.61 -7.05
C SER A 58 -19.12 -17.97 -7.35
N LYS A 59 -19.64 -18.93 -6.56
CA LYS A 59 -21.07 -19.25 -6.45
C LYS A 59 -21.58 -19.05 -5.03
N ASN A 60 -20.71 -18.66 -4.12
CA ASN A 60 -21.06 -18.37 -2.74
C ASN A 60 -21.72 -17.00 -2.64
N GLN A 61 -22.93 -16.94 -2.05
CA GLN A 61 -23.72 -15.70 -2.01
C GLN A 61 -23.06 -14.61 -1.16
N ASP A 62 -22.43 -14.94 -0.01
CA ASP A 62 -21.73 -13.98 0.82
C ASP A 62 -20.54 -13.33 0.06
N ILE A 63 -19.78 -14.15 -0.70
CA ILE A 63 -18.69 -13.64 -1.56
C ILE A 63 -19.23 -12.75 -2.69
N LEU A 64 -20.30 -13.15 -3.34
CA LEU A 64 -20.90 -12.38 -4.44
C LEU A 64 -21.46 -11.05 -3.96
N GLU A 65 -22.09 -11.01 -2.79
CA GLU A 65 -22.63 -9.79 -2.19
C GLU A 65 -21.48 -8.84 -1.80
N PHE A 66 -20.47 -9.36 -1.09
CA PHE A 66 -19.28 -8.60 -0.75
C PHE A 66 -18.63 -8.01 -2.01
N ALA A 67 -18.36 -8.83 -3.02
CA ALA A 67 -17.71 -8.39 -4.25
C ALA A 67 -18.53 -7.32 -5.03
N ARG A 68 -19.86 -7.41 -5.01
CA ARG A 68 -20.69 -6.37 -5.63
C ARG A 68 -20.59 -5.05 -4.86
N THR A 69 -20.58 -5.10 -3.54
CA THR A 69 -20.38 -3.91 -2.68
C THR A 69 -19.04 -3.27 -2.96
N MET A 70 -17.96 -4.06 -2.96
CA MET A 70 -16.60 -3.55 -3.25
C MET A 70 -16.53 -2.88 -4.63
N ALA A 71 -17.00 -3.54 -5.68
CA ALA A 71 -16.97 -2.98 -7.02
C ALA A 71 -17.73 -1.66 -7.13
N LYS A 72 -18.89 -1.54 -6.47
CA LYS A 72 -19.73 -0.34 -6.49
C LYS A 72 -19.07 0.81 -5.71
N ASP A 73 -18.64 0.55 -4.48
CA ASP A 73 -18.19 1.59 -3.58
C ASP A 73 -16.82 2.15 -4.02
N HIS A 74 -15.90 1.27 -4.44
CA HIS A 74 -14.61 1.69 -4.99
C HIS A 74 -14.74 2.44 -6.32
N GLN A 75 -15.73 2.10 -7.17
CA GLN A 75 -16.03 2.91 -8.36
C GLN A 75 -16.47 4.32 -7.96
N GLY A 76 -17.34 4.45 -6.96
CA GLY A 76 -17.75 5.75 -6.44
C GLY A 76 -16.60 6.60 -5.91
N VAL A 77 -15.59 5.98 -5.30
CA VAL A 77 -14.37 6.68 -4.87
C VAL A 77 -13.55 7.15 -6.08
N ILE A 78 -13.40 6.32 -7.12
CA ILE A 78 -12.72 6.71 -8.36
C ILE A 78 -13.43 7.91 -9.00
N ASP A 79 -14.75 7.89 -9.09
CA ASP A 79 -15.53 8.97 -9.69
C ASP A 79 -15.32 10.30 -8.93
N GLN A 80 -15.28 10.26 -7.59
CA GLN A 80 -14.98 11.42 -6.76
C GLN A 80 -13.53 11.91 -6.97
N ALA A 81 -12.56 10.99 -7.05
CA ALA A 81 -11.16 11.33 -7.31
C ALA A 81 -10.99 11.98 -8.69
N VAL A 82 -11.64 11.44 -9.74
CA VAL A 82 -11.62 12.00 -11.09
C VAL A 82 -12.25 13.39 -11.12
N ALA A 83 -13.39 13.58 -10.47
CA ALA A 83 -14.03 14.90 -10.37
C ALA A 83 -13.10 15.91 -9.68
N LEU A 84 -12.43 15.50 -8.60
CA LEU A 84 -11.50 16.37 -7.87
C LEU A 84 -10.29 16.76 -8.71
N VAL A 85 -9.58 15.79 -9.32
CA VAL A 85 -8.39 16.12 -10.13
C VAL A 85 -8.74 16.97 -11.35
N THR A 86 -9.92 16.76 -11.93
CA THR A 86 -10.44 17.60 -13.01
C THR A 86 -10.68 19.04 -12.54
N LYS A 87 -11.36 19.21 -11.40
CA LYS A 87 -11.58 20.53 -10.76
C LYS A 87 -10.29 21.26 -10.47
N LEU A 88 -9.28 20.55 -9.99
CA LEU A 88 -7.97 21.09 -9.63
C LEU A 88 -7.04 21.27 -10.83
N ASN A 89 -7.45 20.84 -12.03
CA ASN A 89 -6.62 20.78 -13.23
C ASN A 89 -5.29 20.03 -12.99
N VAL A 90 -5.35 18.91 -12.29
CA VAL A 90 -4.22 18.04 -11.93
C VAL A 90 -4.31 16.74 -12.70
N THR A 91 -3.21 16.28 -13.27
CA THR A 91 -3.10 14.94 -13.88
C THR A 91 -2.43 14.00 -12.88
N PRO A 92 -3.08 12.89 -12.48
CA PRO A 92 -2.43 11.87 -11.65
C PRO A 92 -1.13 11.36 -12.27
N LYS A 93 -0.10 11.20 -11.46
CA LYS A 93 1.24 10.81 -11.90
C LYS A 93 1.65 9.49 -11.29
N ASP A 94 1.94 8.50 -12.15
CA ASP A 94 2.46 7.20 -11.71
C ASP A 94 3.80 7.36 -10.98
N ASN A 95 4.01 6.51 -9.99
CA ASN A 95 5.18 6.50 -9.13
C ASN A 95 5.52 5.06 -8.71
N ALA A 96 6.62 4.88 -7.98
CA ALA A 96 7.06 3.54 -7.57
C ALA A 96 6.01 2.80 -6.72
N VAL A 97 5.24 3.51 -5.89
CA VAL A 97 4.19 2.92 -5.05
C VAL A 97 3.02 2.44 -5.89
N SER A 98 2.48 3.27 -6.79
CA SER A 98 1.37 2.88 -7.67
C SER A 98 1.76 1.76 -8.63
N GLN A 99 2.99 1.78 -9.16
CA GLN A 99 3.51 0.72 -10.04
C GLN A 99 3.69 -0.61 -9.30
N LYS A 100 4.27 -0.57 -8.09
CA LYS A 100 4.41 -1.78 -7.25
C LYS A 100 3.04 -2.37 -6.89
N LEU A 101 2.09 -1.53 -6.51
CA LEU A 101 0.73 -1.95 -6.19
C LEU A 101 0.08 -2.69 -7.37
N LYS A 102 0.14 -2.13 -8.58
CA LYS A 102 -0.37 -2.76 -9.80
C LYS A 102 0.33 -4.10 -10.10
N ALA A 103 1.66 -4.14 -9.96
CA ALA A 103 2.43 -5.36 -10.23
C ALA A 103 2.13 -6.49 -9.22
N ASP A 104 1.97 -6.16 -7.94
CA ASP A 104 1.62 -7.14 -6.90
C ASP A 104 0.16 -7.60 -7.07
N ALA A 105 -0.75 -6.69 -7.44
CA ALA A 105 -2.12 -7.03 -7.78
C ALA A 105 -2.23 -8.02 -8.94
N ASP A 106 -1.41 -7.87 -9.98
CA ASP A 106 -1.36 -8.81 -11.10
C ASP A 106 -0.93 -10.21 -10.68
N LYS A 107 0.05 -10.33 -9.76
CA LYS A 107 0.47 -11.63 -9.19
C LYS A 107 -0.66 -12.27 -8.38
N THR A 108 -1.30 -11.49 -7.52
CA THR A 108 -2.43 -11.93 -6.71
C THR A 108 -3.59 -12.39 -7.59
N ARG A 109 -3.96 -11.62 -8.60
CA ARG A 109 -5.02 -11.96 -9.55
C ARG A 109 -4.74 -13.27 -10.29
N LYS A 110 -3.49 -13.50 -10.72
CA LYS A 110 -3.07 -14.77 -11.32
C LYS A 110 -3.21 -15.93 -10.34
N SER A 111 -2.79 -15.75 -9.09
CA SER A 111 -2.91 -16.75 -8.02
C SER A 111 -4.37 -17.09 -7.72
N LEU A 112 -5.23 -16.09 -7.60
CA LEU A 112 -6.67 -16.26 -7.40
C LEU A 112 -7.32 -16.96 -8.61
N ASN A 113 -6.95 -16.55 -9.84
CA ASN A 113 -7.53 -17.11 -11.05
C ASN A 113 -7.22 -18.60 -11.24
N ALA A 114 -6.11 -19.09 -10.69
CA ALA A 114 -5.75 -20.51 -10.70
C ALA A 114 -6.59 -21.38 -9.77
N LYS A 115 -7.40 -20.78 -8.89
CA LYS A 115 -8.25 -21.48 -7.93
C LYS A 115 -9.71 -21.53 -8.39
N SER A 116 -10.52 -22.42 -7.77
CA SER A 116 -11.96 -22.54 -8.04
C SER A 116 -12.72 -23.01 -6.81
N GLY A 117 -14.05 -22.81 -6.82
CA GLY A 117 -14.95 -23.26 -5.75
C GLY A 117 -14.53 -22.71 -4.39
N LYS A 118 -14.67 -23.53 -3.35
CA LYS A 118 -14.33 -23.13 -1.96
C LYS A 118 -12.88 -22.65 -1.79
N ALA A 119 -11.94 -23.20 -2.56
CA ALA A 119 -10.53 -22.78 -2.47
C ALA A 119 -10.33 -21.38 -3.05
N PHE A 120 -11.10 -21.01 -4.08
CA PHE A 120 -11.15 -19.64 -4.59
C PHE A 120 -11.80 -18.70 -3.56
N ASP A 121 -12.98 -19.05 -3.06
CA ASP A 121 -13.76 -18.22 -2.14
C ASP A 121 -12.92 -17.87 -0.89
N LYS A 122 -12.27 -18.88 -0.30
CA LYS A 122 -11.37 -18.66 0.84
C LYS A 122 -10.19 -17.76 0.49
N ALA A 123 -9.49 -18.03 -0.61
CA ALA A 123 -8.32 -17.25 -1.00
C ALA A 123 -8.68 -15.80 -1.38
N TYR A 124 -9.85 -15.58 -1.97
CA TYR A 124 -10.36 -14.25 -2.28
C TYR A 124 -10.61 -13.46 -1.00
N ILE A 125 -11.39 -14.00 -0.06
CA ILE A 125 -11.72 -13.24 1.15
C ILE A 125 -10.51 -13.04 2.08
N ASP A 126 -9.57 -13.99 2.14
CA ASP A 126 -8.30 -13.83 2.84
C ASP A 126 -7.48 -12.68 2.24
N ASN A 127 -7.47 -12.57 0.90
CA ASN A 127 -6.84 -11.46 0.19
C ASN A 127 -7.53 -10.13 0.50
N GLU A 128 -8.85 -10.07 0.52
CA GLU A 128 -9.60 -8.85 0.80
C GLU A 128 -9.31 -8.31 2.19
N VAL A 129 -9.24 -9.18 3.21
CA VAL A 129 -8.84 -8.79 4.57
C VAL A 129 -7.43 -8.20 4.56
N ALA A 130 -6.46 -8.90 3.98
CA ALA A 130 -5.06 -8.43 3.94
C ALA A 130 -4.91 -7.14 3.12
N TYR A 131 -5.61 -7.03 2.01
CA TYR A 131 -5.59 -5.87 1.12
C TYR A 131 -6.14 -4.62 1.82
N HIS A 132 -7.33 -4.72 2.42
CA HIS A 132 -7.92 -3.58 3.13
C HIS A 132 -7.11 -3.16 4.34
N GLN A 133 -6.51 -4.10 5.10
CA GLN A 133 -5.57 -3.76 6.17
C GLN A 133 -4.39 -2.93 5.66
N ALA A 134 -3.78 -3.36 4.54
CA ALA A 134 -2.66 -2.65 3.94
C ALA A 134 -3.07 -1.26 3.41
N VAL A 135 -4.20 -1.16 2.71
CA VAL A 135 -4.70 0.11 2.15
C VAL A 135 -5.06 1.09 3.27
N VAL A 136 -5.77 0.66 4.32
CA VAL A 136 -6.07 1.50 5.51
C VAL A 136 -4.78 2.05 6.12
N SER A 137 -3.76 1.19 6.32
CA SER A 137 -2.48 1.61 6.87
C SER A 137 -1.77 2.66 5.99
N VAL A 138 -1.76 2.47 4.67
CA VAL A 138 -1.14 3.42 3.73
C VAL A 138 -1.92 4.74 3.68
N VAL A 139 -3.25 4.70 3.63
CA VAL A 139 -4.07 5.93 3.59
C VAL A 139 -3.87 6.73 4.88
N GLU A 140 -3.93 6.09 6.05
CA GLU A 140 -3.82 6.74 7.34
C GLU A 140 -2.39 7.21 7.65
N GLY A 141 -1.38 6.36 7.37
CA GLY A 141 0.01 6.61 7.74
C GLY A 141 0.83 7.37 6.69
N THR A 142 0.38 7.40 5.43
CA THR A 142 1.17 7.99 4.34
C THR A 142 0.39 9.01 3.52
N LEU A 143 -0.74 8.61 2.90
CA LEU A 143 -1.40 9.49 1.92
C LEU A 143 -2.02 10.73 2.58
N ILE A 144 -2.73 10.57 3.69
CA ILE A 144 -3.32 11.70 4.43
C ILE A 144 -2.24 12.66 4.97
N PRO A 145 -1.19 12.18 5.70
CA PRO A 145 -0.15 13.05 6.19
C PRO A 145 0.62 13.80 5.11
N GLN A 146 0.92 13.15 3.98
CA GLN A 146 1.71 13.74 2.90
C GLN A 146 0.90 14.66 1.96
N SER A 147 -0.42 14.56 1.96
CA SER A 147 -1.30 15.38 1.14
C SER A 147 -1.18 16.86 1.49
N GLN A 148 -0.83 17.71 0.50
CA GLN A 148 -0.71 19.15 0.65
C GLN A 148 -2.01 19.87 0.26
N ASN A 149 -2.72 19.38 -0.76
CA ASN A 149 -3.99 19.95 -1.17
C ASN A 149 -5.09 19.59 -0.15
N ALA A 150 -5.77 20.60 0.37
CA ALA A 150 -6.78 20.43 1.42
C ALA A 150 -7.99 19.60 0.97
N GLU A 151 -8.40 19.70 -0.32
CA GLU A 151 -9.54 18.94 -0.85
C GLU A 151 -9.18 17.47 -1.07
N LEU A 152 -7.95 17.18 -1.54
CA LEU A 152 -7.45 15.81 -1.64
C LEU A 152 -7.34 15.15 -0.25
N LYS A 153 -6.78 15.88 0.72
CA LYS A 153 -6.72 15.43 2.10
C LYS A 153 -8.11 15.13 2.67
N ALA A 154 -9.07 16.03 2.46
CA ALA A 154 -10.45 15.86 2.91
C ALA A 154 -11.10 14.64 2.27
N LEU A 155 -10.91 14.39 0.97
CA LEU A 155 -11.41 13.20 0.29
C LEU A 155 -10.84 11.91 0.91
N LEU A 156 -9.51 11.87 1.13
CA LEU A 156 -8.87 10.71 1.76
C LEU A 156 -9.39 10.46 3.19
N GLN A 157 -9.59 11.53 3.97
CA GLN A 157 -10.18 11.44 5.31
C GLN A 157 -11.64 10.97 5.30
N GLN A 158 -12.40 11.35 4.28
CA GLN A 158 -13.79 10.89 4.10
C GLN A 158 -13.85 9.41 3.70
N VAL A 159 -12.92 8.94 2.89
CA VAL A 159 -12.89 7.55 2.40
C VAL A 159 -12.35 6.58 3.47
N LEU A 160 -11.46 7.02 4.35
CA LEU A 160 -10.84 6.15 5.36
C LEU A 160 -11.84 5.36 6.23
N PRO A 161 -12.90 5.94 6.80
CA PRO A 161 -13.90 5.17 7.56
C PRO A 161 -14.65 4.15 6.69
N VAL A 162 -14.86 4.43 5.41
CA VAL A 162 -15.48 3.46 4.48
C VAL A 162 -14.57 2.25 4.28
N LEU A 163 -13.26 2.48 4.07
CA LEU A 163 -12.28 1.40 3.96
C LEU A 163 -12.19 0.54 5.23
N LYS A 164 -12.32 1.15 6.42
CA LYS A 164 -12.39 0.41 7.69
C LYS A 164 -13.66 -0.45 7.76
N THR A 165 -14.80 0.07 7.31
CA THR A 165 -16.05 -0.70 7.22
C THR A 165 -15.93 -1.87 6.23
N HIS A 166 -15.27 -1.68 5.09
CA HIS A 166 -14.98 -2.77 4.15
C HIS A 166 -14.11 -3.86 4.77
N LEU A 167 -13.08 -3.49 5.54
CA LEU A 167 -12.26 -4.44 6.28
C LEU A 167 -13.10 -5.25 7.28
N ASP A 168 -13.93 -4.60 8.08
CA ASP A 168 -14.81 -5.28 9.03
C ASP A 168 -15.76 -6.25 8.33
N HIS A 169 -16.32 -5.85 7.18
CA HIS A 169 -17.16 -6.70 6.34
C HIS A 169 -16.38 -7.90 5.79
N ALA A 170 -15.15 -7.68 5.30
CA ALA A 170 -14.29 -8.76 4.82
C ALA A 170 -13.98 -9.79 5.93
N VAL A 171 -13.66 -9.34 7.14
CA VAL A 171 -13.42 -10.21 8.31
C VAL A 171 -14.68 -11.02 8.68
N MET A 172 -15.86 -10.38 8.64
CA MET A 172 -17.12 -11.06 8.89
C MET A 172 -17.39 -12.17 7.86
N VAL A 173 -17.19 -11.87 6.57
CA VAL A 173 -17.38 -12.87 5.49
C VAL A 173 -16.32 -13.96 5.59
N GLN A 174 -15.07 -13.63 5.92
CA GLN A 174 -13.99 -14.60 6.15
C GLN A 174 -14.36 -15.61 7.24
N GLY A 175 -14.93 -15.14 8.35
CA GLY A 175 -15.42 -16.00 9.44
C GLY A 175 -16.49 -17.00 8.98
N LYS A 176 -17.39 -16.60 8.07
CA LYS A 176 -18.42 -17.49 7.50
C LYS A 176 -17.84 -18.53 6.53
N ILE A 177 -16.80 -18.18 5.78
CA ILE A 177 -16.19 -19.06 4.77
C ILE A 177 -15.20 -20.04 5.42
N GLY A 178 -14.59 -19.70 6.55
CA GLY A 178 -13.59 -20.51 7.26
C GLY A 178 -14.18 -21.59 8.17
N GLY A 179 -15.47 -21.57 8.49
CA GLY A 179 -16.20 -22.59 9.24
C GLY A 179 -16.80 -23.62 8.33
#